data_99a790535bdf1c1e7b31128144dad239
#
_entry.id   99a790535bdf1c1e7b31128144dad239
#
_cell.length_a   1.000
_cell.length_b   1.000
_cell.length_c   1.000
_cell.angle_alpha   90.00
_cell.angle_beta   90.00
_cell.angle_gamma   90.00
#
_symmetry.space_group_name_H-M   'P 1'
#
loop_
_entity.id
_entity.type
_entity.pdbx_description
1 polymer ?
#
loop_
_entity_poly.entity_id
_entity_poly.type
_entity_poly.pdbx_seq_one_letter_code
_entity_poly.pdbx_strand_id
1 'polypeptide(L)'
;PVPVRSPVMNDLARRLLLTGARTPEGAGNASSLLAMRLNLLIAAGHTQAALQLAEAAGKERSPGVAVQLARAALAQDNEKLACDALKDIPPGNDPAHDRMAAFSVKLSTYCQIAAGNREIASLTLDLAREEGLDDPLFYSLASEAAAGITLRAPEPNELGIMDAAFYRLAKRDLPKNTAAIAVPALLPSLLDDPSISAEQKVEMAERAAAYGLINGRQLAAFYRKPRFTDEQMAGLLTADIPESSSLRRAMIYQAIGSAVAADERIQLFKLAFATAETAGLYYPTVEALYPELSAMEPNAALRPLAPAATRAFIAIGENTKAREWFALVAPGGQMLGRDGRELSGLMRVAGGSATGFDGKELSAEIIADLKSGVKSTQFYAASEAMLLDALGFKLDPAVWEALLDARGALTGKVPPEALLNRLHAAGARDAVGETVLLALDVTGQAGPGSVHPRASAQAVASLRAVGLESEARRLALEALMARSSAGRG
;
A
#
# COMPACT_ATOMS: atom_id res chain seq x y z
N PRO A 1 6.35 -10.35 0.91
CA PRO A 1 5.86 -9.27 1.78
C PRO A 1 4.62 -8.64 1.16
N VAL A 2 3.47 -8.68 1.86
CA VAL A 2 2.23 -8.00 1.48
C VAL A 2 1.56 -7.49 2.77
N PRO A 3 0.96 -6.28 2.76
CA PRO A 3 1.02 -5.28 1.70
C PRO A 3 2.39 -4.58 1.62
N VAL A 4 2.68 -3.95 0.49
CA VAL A 4 3.92 -3.20 0.25
C VAL A 4 3.61 -1.71 -0.01
N ARG A 5 4.59 -0.82 0.20
CA ARG A 5 4.45 0.62 -0.11
C ARG A 5 4.69 0.89 -1.60
N SER A 6 3.88 0.26 -2.44
CA SER A 6 3.89 0.43 -3.89
C SER A 6 2.50 0.08 -4.43
N PRO A 7 1.71 1.05 -4.90
CA PRO A 7 0.40 0.80 -5.48
C PRO A 7 0.43 -0.21 -6.62
N VAL A 8 1.41 -0.13 -7.52
CA VAL A 8 1.52 -1.06 -8.65
C VAL A 8 1.84 -2.48 -8.20
N MET A 9 2.72 -2.65 -7.21
CA MET A 9 3.09 -3.97 -6.72
C MET A 9 1.97 -4.62 -5.90
N ASN A 10 1.19 -3.84 -5.13
CA ASN A 10 -0.01 -4.34 -4.45
C ASN A 10 -1.06 -4.83 -5.46
N ASP A 11 -1.31 -4.08 -6.54
CA ASP A 11 -2.23 -4.50 -7.58
C ASP A 11 -1.74 -5.76 -8.31
N LEU A 12 -0.46 -5.83 -8.67
CA LEU A 12 0.15 -7.02 -9.26
C LEU A 12 0.03 -8.25 -8.35
N ALA A 13 0.33 -8.09 -7.05
CA ALA A 13 0.20 -9.15 -6.06
C ALA A 13 -1.24 -9.65 -5.97
N ARG A 14 -2.21 -8.74 -5.86
CA ARG A 14 -3.64 -9.06 -5.81
C ARG A 14 -4.09 -9.80 -7.07
N ARG A 15 -3.76 -9.31 -8.26
CA ARG A 15 -4.10 -9.96 -9.54
C ARG A 15 -3.48 -11.35 -9.65
N LEU A 16 -2.21 -11.50 -9.28
CA LEU A 16 -1.53 -12.80 -9.29
C LEU A 16 -2.23 -13.80 -8.35
N LEU A 17 -2.55 -13.38 -7.13
CA LEU A 17 -3.22 -14.24 -6.15
C LEU A 17 -4.64 -14.65 -6.58
N LEU A 18 -5.32 -13.85 -7.40
CA LEU A 18 -6.65 -14.14 -7.93
C LEU A 18 -6.64 -14.88 -9.27
N THR A 19 -5.53 -14.89 -9.99
CA THR A 19 -5.43 -15.53 -11.31
C THR A 19 -5.53 -17.05 -11.17
N GLY A 20 -6.36 -17.68 -11.99
CA GLY A 20 -6.42 -19.13 -12.14
C GLY A 20 -5.14 -19.64 -12.83
N ALA A 21 -4.32 -20.40 -12.12
CA ALA A 21 -3.10 -20.99 -12.65
C ALA A 21 -3.00 -22.46 -12.21
N ARG A 22 -2.30 -23.26 -13.03
CA ARG A 22 -1.94 -24.63 -12.62
C ARG A 22 -0.99 -24.56 -11.43
N THR A 23 -1.14 -25.52 -10.51
CA THR A 23 -0.24 -25.66 -9.39
C THR A 23 1.19 -25.88 -9.92
N PRO A 24 2.19 -25.11 -9.45
CA PRO A 24 3.57 -25.32 -9.83
C PRO A 24 4.04 -26.74 -9.50
N GLU A 25 4.89 -27.32 -10.34
CA GLU A 25 5.53 -28.61 -10.05
C GLU A 25 6.32 -28.54 -8.74
N GLY A 26 6.16 -29.52 -7.86
CA GLY A 26 6.81 -29.56 -6.55
C GLY A 26 6.18 -28.70 -5.46
N ALA A 27 5.08 -27.99 -5.72
CA ALA A 27 4.41 -27.13 -4.73
C ALA A 27 3.45 -27.88 -3.76
N GLY A 28 3.52 -29.18 -3.67
CA GLY A 28 2.57 -29.96 -2.90
C GLY A 28 1.22 -30.15 -3.64
N ASN A 29 0.12 -30.14 -2.91
CA ASN A 29 -1.20 -30.27 -3.52
C ASN A 29 -1.85 -28.90 -3.82
N ALA A 30 -2.86 -28.89 -4.69
CA ALA A 30 -3.60 -27.69 -5.07
C ALA A 30 -4.25 -26.98 -3.85
N SER A 31 -4.70 -27.73 -2.86
CA SER A 31 -5.29 -27.20 -1.63
C SER A 31 -4.30 -26.44 -0.78
N SER A 32 -3.03 -26.86 -0.71
CA SER A 32 -1.98 -26.11 0.02
C SER A 32 -1.67 -24.78 -0.66
N LEU A 33 -1.61 -24.75 -2.00
CA LEU A 33 -1.42 -23.52 -2.77
C LEU A 33 -2.62 -22.58 -2.58
N LEU A 34 -3.84 -23.09 -2.60
CA LEU A 34 -5.05 -22.30 -2.36
C LEU A 34 -5.02 -21.67 -0.96
N ALA A 35 -4.73 -22.47 0.08
CA ALA A 35 -4.64 -21.96 1.45
C ALA A 35 -3.60 -20.84 1.59
N MET A 36 -2.43 -20.98 0.92
CA MET A 36 -1.39 -19.94 0.91
C MET A 36 -1.89 -18.66 0.19
N ARG A 37 -2.56 -18.77 -0.95
CA ARG A 37 -3.13 -17.63 -1.69
C ARG A 37 -4.17 -16.89 -0.84
N LEU A 38 -5.09 -17.62 -0.19
CA LEU A 38 -6.08 -17.05 0.72
C LEU A 38 -5.41 -16.33 1.89
N ASN A 39 -4.41 -16.95 2.52
CA ASN A 39 -3.66 -16.32 3.62
C ASN A 39 -3.00 -15.00 3.20
N LEU A 40 -2.39 -14.95 2.01
CA LEU A 40 -1.76 -13.73 1.51
C LEU A 40 -2.79 -12.64 1.17
N LEU A 41 -3.94 -13.00 0.59
CA LEU A 41 -5.04 -12.04 0.35
C LEU A 41 -5.57 -11.46 1.66
N ILE A 42 -5.77 -12.30 2.68
CA ILE A 42 -6.23 -11.86 4.00
C ILE A 42 -5.18 -10.95 4.66
N ALA A 43 -3.91 -11.34 4.64
CA ALA A 43 -2.82 -10.54 5.19
C ALA A 43 -2.70 -9.16 4.50
N ALA A 44 -2.99 -9.10 3.20
CA ALA A 44 -3.04 -7.84 2.45
C ALA A 44 -4.32 -7.02 2.67
N GLY A 45 -5.33 -7.55 3.39
CA GLY A 45 -6.61 -6.88 3.64
C GLY A 45 -7.71 -7.17 2.60
N HIS A 46 -7.44 -7.99 1.58
CA HIS A 46 -8.39 -8.36 0.53
C HIS A 46 -9.31 -9.51 0.95
N THR A 47 -9.95 -9.39 2.11
CA THR A 47 -10.77 -10.45 2.72
C THR A 47 -11.96 -10.86 1.86
N GLN A 48 -12.65 -9.89 1.23
CA GLN A 48 -13.75 -10.18 0.30
C GLN A 48 -13.29 -10.98 -0.92
N ALA A 49 -12.14 -10.63 -1.49
CA ALA A 49 -11.56 -11.36 -2.62
C ALA A 49 -11.12 -12.78 -2.22
N ALA A 50 -10.65 -12.95 -0.98
CA ALA A 50 -10.32 -14.26 -0.42
C ALA A 50 -11.58 -15.14 -0.30
N LEU A 51 -12.70 -14.60 0.17
CA LEU A 51 -13.97 -15.34 0.23
C LEU A 51 -14.44 -15.76 -1.17
N GLN A 52 -14.42 -14.85 -2.15
CA GLN A 52 -14.79 -15.15 -3.53
C GLN A 52 -13.90 -16.24 -4.15
N LEU A 53 -12.59 -16.18 -3.89
CA LEU A 53 -11.65 -17.20 -4.38
C LEU A 53 -11.92 -18.57 -3.74
N ALA A 54 -12.21 -18.61 -2.43
CA ALA A 54 -12.53 -19.85 -1.73
C ALA A 54 -13.84 -20.46 -2.24
N GLU A 55 -14.85 -19.65 -2.53
CA GLU A 55 -16.13 -20.08 -3.11
C GLU A 55 -15.95 -20.64 -4.53
N ALA A 56 -15.18 -19.95 -5.37
CA ALA A 56 -14.89 -20.37 -6.74
C ALA A 56 -14.09 -21.69 -6.81
N ALA A 57 -13.32 -22.02 -5.78
CA ALA A 57 -12.54 -23.26 -5.69
C ALA A 57 -13.38 -24.50 -5.38
N GLY A 58 -14.68 -24.34 -5.02
CA GLY A 58 -15.60 -25.43 -4.81
C GLY A 58 -15.78 -25.82 -3.34
N LYS A 59 -16.43 -26.97 -3.10
CA LYS A 59 -16.87 -27.40 -1.76
C LYS A 59 -15.84 -28.27 -1.02
N GLU A 60 -14.90 -28.89 -1.70
CA GLU A 60 -13.85 -29.68 -1.05
C GLU A 60 -12.84 -28.76 -0.38
N ARG A 61 -12.81 -28.79 0.96
CA ARG A 61 -11.98 -27.91 1.77
C ARG A 61 -10.97 -28.72 2.56
N SER A 62 -9.68 -28.49 2.28
CA SER A 62 -8.64 -28.95 3.19
C SER A 62 -8.68 -28.14 4.49
N PRO A 63 -8.16 -28.66 5.62
CA PRO A 63 -8.10 -27.91 6.88
C PRO A 63 -7.46 -26.52 6.74
N GLY A 64 -6.38 -26.41 5.97
CA GLY A 64 -5.72 -25.13 5.71
C GLY A 64 -6.62 -24.12 4.99
N VAL A 65 -7.44 -24.56 4.02
CA VAL A 65 -8.42 -23.70 3.33
C VAL A 65 -9.55 -23.31 4.28
N ALA A 66 -10.04 -24.24 5.11
CA ALA A 66 -11.10 -23.98 6.08
C ALA A 66 -10.67 -22.94 7.13
N VAL A 67 -9.43 -23.00 7.63
CA VAL A 67 -8.86 -21.99 8.53
C VAL A 67 -8.87 -20.60 7.89
N GLN A 68 -8.43 -20.49 6.62
CA GLN A 68 -8.40 -19.19 5.95
C GLN A 68 -9.81 -18.68 5.66
N LEU A 69 -10.73 -19.56 5.31
CA LEU A 69 -12.14 -19.20 5.11
C LEU A 69 -12.77 -18.65 6.40
N ALA A 70 -12.55 -19.33 7.53
CA ALA A 70 -13.04 -18.88 8.83
C ALA A 70 -12.43 -17.49 9.19
N ARG A 71 -11.13 -17.29 8.97
CA ARG A 71 -10.47 -16.00 9.21
C ARG A 71 -11.06 -14.88 8.35
N ALA A 72 -11.25 -15.13 7.05
CA ALA A 72 -11.83 -14.14 6.16
C ALA A 72 -13.28 -13.81 6.53
N ALA A 73 -14.06 -14.84 6.93
CA ALA A 73 -15.44 -14.68 7.37
C ALA A 73 -15.54 -13.85 8.66
N LEU A 74 -14.72 -14.14 9.66
CA LEU A 74 -14.65 -13.34 10.91
C LEU A 74 -14.24 -11.89 10.66
N ALA A 75 -13.31 -11.65 9.72
CA ALA A 75 -12.90 -10.30 9.36
C ALA A 75 -14.03 -9.49 8.70
N GLN A 76 -15.01 -10.18 8.07
CA GLN A 76 -16.19 -9.57 7.44
C GLN A 76 -17.45 -9.68 8.32
N ASP A 77 -17.30 -10.03 9.59
CA ASP A 77 -18.40 -10.21 10.54
C ASP A 77 -19.44 -11.27 10.10
N ASN A 78 -19.00 -12.27 9.33
CA ASN A 78 -19.85 -13.38 8.88
C ASN A 78 -19.66 -14.60 9.81
N GLU A 79 -20.28 -14.53 10.99
CA GLU A 79 -20.25 -15.56 12.02
C GLU A 79 -20.67 -16.93 11.51
N LYS A 80 -21.78 -16.99 10.75
CA LYS A 80 -22.31 -18.25 10.25
C LYS A 80 -21.28 -18.97 9.37
N LEU A 81 -20.68 -18.25 8.42
CA LEU A 81 -19.69 -18.84 7.51
C LEU A 81 -18.42 -19.28 8.27
N ALA A 82 -18.00 -18.51 9.26
CA ALA A 82 -16.85 -18.85 10.10
C ALA A 82 -17.09 -20.14 10.89
N CYS A 83 -18.25 -20.28 11.51
CA CYS A 83 -18.61 -21.47 12.27
C CYS A 83 -18.93 -22.69 11.39
N ASP A 84 -19.46 -22.49 10.20
CA ASP A 84 -19.61 -23.59 9.23
C ASP A 84 -18.25 -24.14 8.77
N ALA A 85 -17.23 -23.27 8.64
CA ALA A 85 -15.89 -23.70 8.26
C ALA A 85 -15.18 -24.52 9.35
N LEU A 86 -15.57 -24.39 10.62
CA LEU A 86 -15.01 -25.16 11.74
C LEU A 86 -15.18 -26.68 11.54
N LYS A 87 -16.21 -27.13 10.83
CA LYS A 87 -16.49 -28.56 10.56
C LYS A 87 -15.37 -29.24 9.76
N ASP A 88 -14.64 -28.44 8.97
CA ASP A 88 -13.54 -28.90 8.11
C ASP A 88 -12.15 -28.70 8.76
N ILE A 89 -12.12 -28.19 10.01
CA ILE A 89 -10.89 -27.96 10.79
C ILE A 89 -10.79 -29.07 11.84
N PRO A 90 -9.78 -29.94 11.78
CA PRO A 90 -9.63 -30.99 12.79
C PRO A 90 -9.34 -30.36 14.16
N PRO A 91 -9.88 -30.96 15.25
CA PRO A 91 -9.47 -30.59 16.59
C PRO A 91 -7.97 -30.88 16.76
N GLY A 92 -7.22 -29.91 17.26
CA GLY A 92 -5.80 -30.08 17.54
C GLY A 92 -5.58 -30.54 18.98
N ASN A 93 -4.47 -31.23 19.22
CA ASN A 93 -4.14 -31.83 20.51
C ASN A 93 -3.07 -31.04 21.29
N ASP A 94 -2.55 -29.96 20.72
CA ASP A 94 -1.46 -29.18 21.35
C ASP A 94 -1.61 -27.68 20.97
N PRO A 95 -2.59 -26.98 21.57
CA PRO A 95 -2.83 -25.56 21.26
C PRO A 95 -1.71 -24.65 21.78
N ALA A 96 -0.85 -25.14 22.66
CA ALA A 96 0.30 -24.38 23.12
C ALA A 96 1.40 -24.23 22.06
N HIS A 97 1.58 -25.23 21.20
CA HIS A 97 2.69 -25.26 20.21
C HIS A 97 2.20 -25.32 18.75
N ASP A 98 0.93 -25.75 18.49
CA ASP A 98 0.36 -25.80 17.15
C ASP A 98 -0.62 -24.63 16.93
N ARG A 99 -0.27 -23.74 16.00
CA ARG A 99 -1.08 -22.57 15.63
C ARG A 99 -2.46 -22.97 15.07
N MET A 100 -2.57 -24.11 14.39
CA MET A 100 -3.84 -24.58 13.86
C MET A 100 -4.73 -25.08 14.99
N ALA A 101 -4.17 -25.83 15.95
CA ALA A 101 -4.86 -26.27 17.16
C ALA A 101 -5.34 -25.07 17.99
N ALA A 102 -4.48 -24.08 18.23
CA ALA A 102 -4.84 -22.86 18.94
C ALA A 102 -5.99 -22.11 18.25
N PHE A 103 -5.94 -21.98 16.90
CA PHE A 103 -7.02 -21.35 16.12
C PHE A 103 -8.32 -22.15 16.21
N SER A 104 -8.27 -23.48 16.09
CA SER A 104 -9.41 -24.37 16.18
C SER A 104 -10.13 -24.23 17.52
N VAL A 105 -9.37 -24.24 18.64
CA VAL A 105 -9.91 -24.05 19.99
C VAL A 105 -10.59 -22.70 20.14
N LYS A 106 -9.93 -21.60 19.72
CA LYS A 106 -10.49 -20.25 19.78
C LYS A 106 -11.75 -20.12 18.93
N LEU A 107 -11.76 -20.65 17.71
CA LEU A 107 -12.92 -20.63 16.82
C LEU A 107 -14.06 -21.47 17.38
N SER A 108 -13.77 -22.67 17.94
CA SER A 108 -14.78 -23.50 18.61
C SER A 108 -15.43 -22.77 19.78
N THR A 109 -14.63 -22.17 20.65
CA THR A 109 -15.11 -21.34 21.77
C THR A 109 -16.01 -20.21 21.28
N TYR A 110 -15.56 -19.47 20.25
CA TYR A 110 -16.35 -18.40 19.63
C TYR A 110 -17.72 -18.90 19.15
N CYS A 111 -17.74 -20.00 18.40
CA CYS A 111 -18.96 -20.55 17.84
C CYS A 111 -19.91 -21.11 18.91
N GLN A 112 -19.39 -21.71 19.99
CA GLN A 112 -20.22 -22.15 21.12
C GLN A 112 -20.89 -20.98 21.84
N ILE A 113 -20.14 -19.89 22.10
CA ILE A 113 -20.71 -18.69 22.73
C ILE A 113 -21.78 -18.07 21.82
N ALA A 114 -21.49 -17.91 20.52
CA ALA A 114 -22.40 -17.36 19.53
C ALA A 114 -23.70 -18.17 19.41
N ALA A 115 -23.61 -19.51 19.53
CA ALA A 115 -24.77 -20.42 19.55
C ALA A 115 -25.51 -20.44 20.91
N GLY A 116 -25.05 -19.71 21.92
CA GLY A 116 -25.61 -19.68 23.27
C GLY A 116 -25.20 -20.87 24.17
N ASN A 117 -24.30 -21.74 23.73
CA ASN A 117 -23.84 -22.95 24.45
C ASN A 117 -22.73 -22.59 25.45
N ARG A 118 -23.05 -21.72 26.42
CA ARG A 118 -22.10 -21.11 27.36
C ARG A 118 -21.37 -22.13 28.24
N GLU A 119 -22.04 -23.19 28.67
CA GLU A 119 -21.43 -24.24 29.48
C GLU A 119 -20.33 -24.99 28.71
N ILE A 120 -20.60 -25.32 27.44
CA ILE A 120 -19.63 -25.99 26.57
C ILE A 120 -18.44 -25.05 26.29
N ALA A 121 -18.71 -23.77 26.09
CA ALA A 121 -17.65 -22.78 25.90
C ALA A 121 -16.74 -22.65 27.15
N SER A 122 -17.32 -22.63 28.35
CA SER A 122 -16.55 -22.60 29.60
C SER A 122 -15.67 -23.84 29.75
N LEU A 123 -16.21 -25.03 29.49
CA LEU A 123 -15.43 -26.26 29.50
C LEU A 123 -14.28 -26.25 28.46
N THR A 124 -14.53 -25.72 27.27
CA THR A 124 -13.50 -25.57 26.23
C THR A 124 -12.39 -24.61 26.68
N LEU A 125 -12.75 -23.51 27.38
CA LEU A 125 -11.78 -22.57 27.94
C LEU A 125 -10.91 -23.19 29.03
N ASP A 126 -11.50 -24.01 29.93
CA ASP A 126 -10.76 -24.68 30.99
C ASP A 126 -9.81 -25.71 30.41
N LEU A 127 -10.26 -26.52 29.43
CA LEU A 127 -9.41 -27.47 28.73
C LEU A 127 -8.25 -26.78 27.99
N ALA A 128 -8.53 -25.69 27.27
CA ALA A 128 -7.49 -24.93 26.58
C ALA A 128 -6.40 -24.39 27.54
N ARG A 129 -6.80 -24.02 28.77
CA ARG A 129 -5.88 -23.57 29.81
C ARG A 129 -5.04 -24.74 30.35
N GLU A 130 -5.65 -25.90 30.54
CA GLU A 130 -4.95 -27.12 30.95
C GLU A 130 -3.95 -27.60 29.89
N GLU A 131 -4.30 -27.45 28.61
CA GLU A 131 -3.45 -27.74 27.45
C GLU A 131 -2.37 -26.65 27.19
N GLY A 132 -2.29 -25.63 28.04
CA GLY A 132 -1.23 -24.64 28.03
C GLY A 132 -1.36 -23.53 26.99
N LEU A 133 -2.55 -23.27 26.44
CA LEU A 133 -2.77 -22.13 25.57
C LEU A 133 -2.60 -20.81 26.36
N ASP A 134 -1.53 -20.09 26.10
CA ASP A 134 -1.22 -18.80 26.77
C ASP A 134 -1.71 -17.62 25.93
N ASP A 135 -2.94 -17.16 26.20
CA ASP A 135 -3.53 -15.97 25.58
C ASP A 135 -4.48 -15.24 26.53
N PRO A 136 -3.93 -14.34 27.39
CA PRO A 136 -4.74 -13.61 28.38
C PRO A 136 -5.87 -12.78 27.79
N LEU A 137 -5.69 -12.20 26.59
CA LEU A 137 -6.73 -11.41 25.92
C LEU A 137 -7.91 -12.29 25.51
N PHE A 138 -7.61 -13.43 24.88
CA PHE A 138 -8.61 -14.41 24.50
C PHE A 138 -9.45 -14.87 25.71
N TYR A 139 -8.79 -15.27 26.81
CA TYR A 139 -9.52 -15.70 28.02
C TYR A 139 -10.38 -14.59 28.62
N SER A 140 -9.88 -13.35 28.64
CA SER A 140 -10.66 -12.22 29.13
C SER A 140 -11.93 -12.00 28.32
N LEU A 141 -11.79 -11.88 27.02
CA LEU A 141 -12.92 -11.59 26.11
C LEU A 141 -13.93 -12.78 26.05
N ALA A 142 -13.42 -13.99 25.99
CA ALA A 142 -14.27 -15.19 25.95
C ALA A 142 -15.04 -15.40 27.26
N SER A 143 -14.41 -15.19 28.44
CA SER A 143 -15.09 -15.26 29.73
C SER A 143 -16.16 -14.19 29.91
N GLU A 144 -15.90 -12.98 29.41
CA GLU A 144 -16.87 -11.88 29.41
C GLU A 144 -18.07 -12.22 28.50
N ALA A 145 -17.80 -12.70 27.29
CA ALA A 145 -18.86 -13.08 26.34
C ALA A 145 -19.70 -14.30 26.82
N ALA A 146 -19.07 -15.30 27.46
CA ALA A 146 -19.74 -16.52 27.92
C ALA A 146 -20.50 -16.30 29.23
N ALA A 147 -19.93 -15.63 30.23
CA ALA A 147 -20.42 -15.57 31.59
C ALA A 147 -20.61 -14.15 32.15
N GLY A 148 -20.27 -13.12 31.41
CA GLY A 148 -20.27 -11.73 31.88
C GLY A 148 -19.16 -11.43 32.91
N ILE A 149 -18.13 -12.26 32.99
CA ILE A 149 -17.02 -12.10 33.93
C ILE A 149 -15.93 -11.30 33.27
N THR A 150 -15.75 -10.06 33.70
CA THR A 150 -14.69 -9.19 33.20
C THR A 150 -13.36 -9.53 33.88
N LEU A 151 -12.44 -10.11 33.12
CA LEU A 151 -11.06 -10.33 33.55
C LEU A 151 -10.16 -9.21 33.00
N ARG A 152 -9.13 -8.87 33.79
CA ARG A 152 -8.11 -7.92 33.32
C ARG A 152 -7.23 -8.59 32.25
N ALA A 153 -7.12 -7.96 31.10
CA ALA A 153 -6.19 -8.36 30.05
C ALA A 153 -5.28 -7.18 29.68
N PRO A 154 -4.07 -7.45 29.19
CA PRO A 154 -3.22 -6.41 28.62
C PRO A 154 -3.87 -5.81 27.37
N GLU A 155 -3.58 -4.55 27.09
CA GLU A 155 -3.93 -3.96 25.80
C GLU A 155 -3.10 -4.64 24.70
N PRO A 156 -3.74 -5.02 23.57
CA PRO A 156 -3.01 -5.68 22.49
C PRO A 156 -2.08 -4.69 21.77
N ASN A 157 -0.89 -5.14 21.41
CA ASN A 157 0.01 -4.41 20.51
C ASN A 157 -0.42 -4.50 19.04
N GLU A 158 -1.19 -5.54 18.69
CA GLU A 158 -1.80 -5.78 17.39
C GLU A 158 -3.21 -6.32 17.62
N LEU A 159 -4.19 -5.76 16.93
CA LEU A 159 -5.57 -6.27 16.96
C LEU A 159 -5.75 -7.25 15.80
N GLY A 160 -5.78 -8.55 16.14
CA GLY A 160 -5.98 -9.62 15.19
C GLY A 160 -7.46 -9.85 14.84
N ILE A 161 -7.72 -10.67 13.82
CA ILE A 161 -9.08 -10.99 13.35
C ILE A 161 -9.90 -11.67 14.46
N MET A 162 -9.30 -12.64 15.16
CA MET A 162 -9.96 -13.38 16.22
C MET A 162 -10.26 -12.47 17.42
N ASP A 163 -9.32 -11.61 17.78
CA ASP A 163 -9.50 -10.66 18.87
C ASP A 163 -10.67 -9.72 18.61
N ALA A 164 -10.72 -9.12 17.41
CA ALA A 164 -11.81 -8.25 17.00
C ALA A 164 -13.17 -8.97 17.01
N ALA A 165 -13.21 -10.25 16.61
CA ALA A 165 -14.42 -11.07 16.67
C ALA A 165 -14.89 -11.27 18.13
N PHE A 166 -13.96 -11.54 19.06
CA PHE A 166 -14.28 -11.68 20.47
C PHE A 166 -14.66 -10.35 21.13
N TYR A 167 -14.05 -9.22 20.77
CA TYR A 167 -14.51 -7.89 21.23
C TYR A 167 -16.00 -7.67 20.86
N ARG A 168 -16.40 -7.97 19.62
CA ARG A 168 -17.81 -7.88 19.18
C ARG A 168 -18.70 -8.82 19.96
N LEU A 169 -18.28 -10.09 20.13
CA LEU A 169 -19.05 -11.11 20.84
C LEU A 169 -19.27 -10.74 22.32
N ALA A 170 -18.25 -10.19 22.99
CA ALA A 170 -18.31 -9.68 24.36
C ALA A 170 -19.05 -8.35 24.48
N LYS A 171 -19.41 -7.69 23.36
CA LYS A 171 -19.96 -6.33 23.29
C LYS A 171 -19.11 -5.31 24.01
N ARG A 172 -17.79 -5.50 23.94
CA ARG A 172 -16.78 -4.63 24.55
C ARG A 172 -16.24 -3.67 23.51
N ASP A 173 -16.03 -2.42 23.92
CA ASP A 173 -15.43 -1.40 23.05
C ASP A 173 -14.02 -1.83 22.61
N LEU A 174 -13.72 -1.56 21.34
CA LEU A 174 -12.39 -1.78 20.79
C LEU A 174 -11.37 -0.86 21.48
N PRO A 175 -10.08 -1.24 21.51
CA PRO A 175 -9.02 -0.38 22.02
C PRO A 175 -9.02 1.00 21.39
N LYS A 176 -8.73 2.06 22.17
CA LYS A 176 -8.72 3.44 21.66
C LYS A 176 -7.76 3.66 20.49
N ASN A 177 -6.68 2.90 20.44
CA ASN A 177 -5.65 2.93 19.41
C ASN A 177 -5.91 1.94 18.25
N THR A 178 -7.13 1.42 18.12
CA THR A 178 -7.52 0.44 17.07
C THR A 178 -7.07 0.87 15.68
N ALA A 179 -7.19 2.16 15.37
CA ALA A 179 -6.75 2.69 14.08
C ALA A 179 -5.27 2.38 13.78
N ALA A 180 -4.41 2.40 14.79
CA ALA A 180 -2.98 2.13 14.64
C ALA A 180 -2.65 0.63 14.64
N ILE A 181 -3.34 -0.18 15.46
CA ILE A 181 -2.96 -1.57 15.74
C ILE A 181 -3.74 -2.64 14.96
N ALA A 182 -4.87 -2.29 14.32
CA ALA A 182 -5.67 -3.26 13.56
C ALA A 182 -4.88 -3.84 12.38
N VAL A 183 -4.95 -5.16 12.20
CA VAL A 183 -4.37 -5.82 11.00
C VAL A 183 -5.08 -5.36 9.73
N PRO A 184 -4.43 -5.35 8.55
CA PRO A 184 -5.05 -4.88 7.30
C PRO A 184 -6.38 -5.55 6.98
N ALA A 185 -6.54 -6.82 7.33
CA ALA A 185 -7.76 -7.59 7.12
C ALA A 185 -9.02 -7.01 7.78
N LEU A 186 -8.86 -6.25 8.87
CA LEU A 186 -9.97 -5.65 9.61
C LEU A 186 -10.36 -4.27 9.08
N LEU A 187 -9.48 -3.58 8.36
CA LEU A 187 -9.72 -2.19 7.94
C LEU A 187 -11.03 -2.01 7.17
N PRO A 188 -11.41 -2.88 6.20
CA PRO A 188 -12.67 -2.71 5.48
C PRO A 188 -13.89 -2.75 6.41
N SER A 189 -14.01 -3.75 7.28
CA SER A 189 -15.16 -3.88 8.20
C SER A 189 -15.19 -2.77 9.25
N LEU A 190 -14.04 -2.35 9.78
CA LEU A 190 -13.95 -1.25 10.74
C LEU A 190 -14.35 0.11 10.13
N LEU A 191 -14.07 0.33 8.84
CA LEU A 191 -14.49 1.54 8.15
C LEU A 191 -16.02 1.64 8.02
N ASP A 192 -16.70 0.49 7.94
CA ASP A 192 -18.16 0.40 7.84
C ASP A 192 -18.85 0.38 9.23
N ASP A 193 -18.10 0.10 10.32
CA ASP A 193 -18.65 0.00 11.67
C ASP A 193 -19.18 1.35 12.18
N PRO A 194 -20.50 1.49 12.48
CA PRO A 194 -21.08 2.74 12.92
C PRO A 194 -20.65 3.18 14.34
N SER A 195 -20.09 2.29 15.15
CA SER A 195 -19.63 2.59 16.51
C SER A 195 -18.29 3.37 16.51
N ILE A 196 -17.54 3.32 15.41
CA ILE A 196 -16.25 4.01 15.29
C ILE A 196 -16.45 5.46 14.87
N SER A 197 -15.78 6.38 15.57
CA SER A 197 -15.90 7.80 15.31
C SER A 197 -15.36 8.21 13.92
N ALA A 198 -15.83 9.35 13.41
CA ALA A 198 -15.38 9.87 12.11
C ALA A 198 -13.86 10.14 12.11
N GLU A 199 -13.33 10.62 13.22
CA GLU A 199 -11.91 10.93 13.40
C GLU A 199 -11.04 9.67 13.34
N GLN A 200 -11.43 8.61 14.03
CA GLN A 200 -10.74 7.32 14.00
C GLN A 200 -10.82 6.69 12.59
N LYS A 201 -11.95 6.83 11.91
CA LYS A 201 -12.12 6.35 10.53
C LYS A 201 -11.20 7.05 9.54
N VAL A 202 -10.83 8.30 9.76
CA VAL A 202 -9.85 8.98 8.88
C VAL A 202 -8.50 8.27 8.93
N GLU A 203 -7.98 7.96 10.10
CA GLU A 203 -6.70 7.25 10.24
C GLU A 203 -6.75 5.84 9.61
N MET A 204 -7.84 5.11 9.86
CA MET A 204 -8.05 3.78 9.25
C MET A 204 -8.15 3.87 7.73
N ALA A 205 -8.84 4.89 7.19
CA ALA A 205 -8.99 5.11 5.76
C ALA A 205 -7.65 5.44 5.10
N GLU A 206 -6.80 6.23 5.74
CA GLU A 206 -5.44 6.50 5.25
C GLU A 206 -4.60 5.22 5.17
N ARG A 207 -4.66 4.37 6.21
CA ARG A 207 -3.97 3.08 6.18
C ARG A 207 -4.52 2.16 5.09
N ALA A 208 -5.85 2.11 4.94
CA ALA A 208 -6.49 1.34 3.88
C ALA A 208 -6.09 1.85 2.49
N ALA A 209 -6.02 3.17 2.29
CA ALA A 209 -5.56 3.78 1.04
C ALA A 209 -4.08 3.51 0.75
N ALA A 210 -3.21 3.57 1.78
CA ALA A 210 -1.79 3.25 1.65
C ALA A 210 -1.56 1.79 1.21
N TYR A 211 -2.45 0.88 1.58
CA TYR A 211 -2.43 -0.54 1.18
C TYR A 211 -3.19 -0.83 -0.12
N GLY A 212 -3.84 0.18 -0.71
CA GLY A 212 -4.65 0.01 -1.93
C GLY A 212 -5.98 -0.71 -1.70
N LEU A 213 -6.48 -0.75 -0.46
CA LEU A 213 -7.79 -1.33 -0.12
C LEU A 213 -8.94 -0.41 -0.48
N ILE A 214 -8.69 0.89 -0.45
CA ILE A 214 -9.59 1.94 -0.94
C ILE A 214 -8.83 2.89 -1.87
N ASN A 215 -9.52 3.49 -2.81
CA ASN A 215 -8.96 4.50 -3.72
C ASN A 215 -9.08 5.93 -3.16
N GLY A 216 -8.48 6.90 -3.85
CA GLY A 216 -8.50 8.29 -3.40
C GLY A 216 -9.90 8.90 -3.32
N ARG A 217 -10.87 8.50 -4.16
CA ARG A 217 -12.27 8.96 -4.05
C ARG A 217 -12.93 8.49 -2.76
N GLN A 218 -12.66 7.24 -2.36
CA GLN A 218 -13.15 6.69 -1.10
C GLN A 218 -12.46 7.37 0.09
N LEU A 219 -11.15 7.63 0.02
CA LEU A 219 -10.43 8.41 1.03
C LEU A 219 -11.01 9.82 1.19
N ALA A 220 -11.31 10.51 0.08
CA ALA A 220 -11.96 11.82 0.08
C ALA A 220 -13.31 11.82 0.83
N ALA A 221 -14.09 10.73 0.70
CA ALA A 221 -15.34 10.59 1.44
C ALA A 221 -15.12 10.53 2.96
N PHE A 222 -14.04 9.91 3.43
CA PHE A 222 -13.67 9.90 4.85
C PHE A 222 -13.14 11.27 5.30
N TYR A 223 -12.34 11.95 4.50
CA TYR A 223 -11.85 13.29 4.81
C TYR A 223 -12.96 14.34 4.99
N ARG A 224 -14.14 14.15 4.39
CA ARG A 224 -15.29 15.05 4.53
C ARG A 224 -16.12 14.82 5.80
N LYS A 225 -15.92 13.70 6.51
CA LYS A 225 -16.77 13.33 7.66
C LYS A 225 -16.49 14.11 8.95
N PRO A 226 -15.22 14.33 9.37
CA PRO A 226 -14.92 15.10 10.55
C PRO A 226 -15.44 16.53 10.43
N ARG A 227 -15.90 17.11 11.54
CA ARG A 227 -16.29 18.51 11.60
C ARG A 227 -15.22 19.31 12.31
N PHE A 228 -14.80 20.40 11.67
CA PHE A 228 -13.82 21.32 12.21
C PHE A 228 -14.46 22.67 12.47
N THR A 229 -14.01 23.40 13.50
CA THR A 229 -14.45 24.76 13.77
C THR A 229 -13.78 25.76 12.83
N ASP A 230 -14.41 26.94 12.63
CA ASP A 230 -13.80 27.99 11.81
C ASP A 230 -12.44 28.44 12.35
N GLU A 231 -12.25 28.40 13.67
CA GLU A 231 -10.98 28.72 14.32
C GLU A 231 -9.88 27.68 13.98
N GLN A 232 -10.21 26.38 13.99
CA GLN A 232 -9.30 25.33 13.59
C GLN A 232 -8.91 25.46 12.11
N MET A 233 -9.89 25.78 11.25
CA MET A 233 -9.64 25.98 9.82
C MET A 233 -8.77 27.21 9.56
N ALA A 234 -9.04 28.32 10.22
CA ALA A 234 -8.27 29.57 10.09
C ALA A 234 -6.82 29.40 10.59
N GLY A 235 -6.60 28.57 11.62
CA GLY A 235 -5.27 28.27 12.15
C GLY A 235 -4.42 27.31 11.31
N LEU A 236 -4.99 26.68 10.29
CA LEU A 236 -4.35 25.56 9.57
C LEU A 236 -2.98 25.90 8.96
N LEU A 237 -2.80 27.12 8.44
CA LEU A 237 -1.55 27.58 7.84
C LEU A 237 -0.58 28.19 8.84
N THR A 238 -1.03 28.52 10.06
CA THR A 238 -0.26 29.26 11.07
C THR A 238 -0.09 28.51 12.38
N ALA A 239 -0.90 27.49 12.66
CA ALA A 239 -0.86 26.74 13.91
C ALA A 239 0.22 25.66 13.89
N ASP A 240 0.82 25.43 15.07
CA ASP A 240 1.77 24.36 15.32
C ASP A 240 1.04 23.01 15.51
N ILE A 241 0.38 22.54 14.45
CA ILE A 241 -0.34 21.27 14.44
C ILE A 241 0.62 20.18 13.98
N PRO A 242 0.67 19.01 14.66
CA PRO A 242 1.57 17.92 14.27
C PRO A 242 1.42 17.55 12.79
N GLU A 243 2.50 17.63 12.03
CA GLU A 243 2.50 17.42 10.56
C GLU A 243 2.03 16.02 10.15
N SER A 244 2.21 15.04 11.03
CA SER A 244 1.86 13.63 10.79
C SER A 244 0.38 13.28 11.08
N SER A 245 -0.44 14.22 11.55
CA SER A 245 -1.83 13.95 11.94
C SER A 245 -2.74 13.68 10.72
N SER A 246 -3.47 12.57 10.76
CA SER A 246 -4.52 12.24 9.78
C SER A 246 -5.64 13.29 9.76
N LEU A 247 -6.01 13.82 10.92
CA LEU A 247 -7.02 14.88 11.02
C LEU A 247 -6.54 16.18 10.38
N ARG A 248 -5.25 16.51 10.49
CA ARG A 248 -4.70 17.68 9.78
C ARG A 248 -4.84 17.52 8.27
N ARG A 249 -4.55 16.35 7.72
CA ARG A 249 -4.72 16.09 6.28
C ARG A 249 -6.17 16.17 5.85
N ALA A 250 -7.11 15.67 6.66
CA ALA A 250 -8.56 15.85 6.42
C ALA A 250 -8.97 17.33 6.44
N MET A 251 -8.43 18.11 7.36
CA MET A 251 -8.66 19.55 7.47
C MET A 251 -8.13 20.30 6.24
N ILE A 252 -6.90 19.99 5.79
CA ILE A 252 -6.33 20.55 4.57
C ILE A 252 -7.21 20.23 3.35
N TYR A 253 -7.66 18.95 3.25
CA TYR A 253 -8.55 18.54 2.17
C TYR A 253 -9.84 19.38 2.13
N GLN A 254 -10.49 19.60 3.28
CA GLN A 254 -11.71 20.41 3.36
C GLN A 254 -11.44 21.89 3.07
N ALA A 255 -10.30 22.43 3.56
CA ALA A 255 -9.90 23.79 3.30
C ALA A 255 -9.68 24.08 1.80
N ILE A 256 -9.09 23.14 1.06
CA ILE A 256 -8.93 23.27 -0.40
C ILE A 256 -10.28 23.45 -1.09
N GLY A 257 -11.30 22.70 -0.67
CA GLY A 257 -12.65 22.80 -1.23
C GLY A 257 -13.37 24.11 -0.93
N SER A 258 -13.03 24.81 0.17
CA SER A 258 -13.65 26.06 0.61
C SER A 258 -12.82 27.31 0.27
N ALA A 259 -11.52 27.19 -0.02
CA ALA A 259 -10.64 28.32 -0.30
C ALA A 259 -11.06 29.07 -1.58
N VAL A 260 -11.22 30.40 -1.46
CA VAL A 260 -11.61 31.28 -2.57
C VAL A 260 -10.40 31.96 -3.18
N ALA A 261 -9.41 32.36 -2.36
CA ALA A 261 -8.24 33.07 -2.83
C ALA A 261 -7.24 32.12 -3.52
N ALA A 262 -6.71 32.52 -4.67
CA ALA A 262 -5.78 31.68 -5.45
C ALA A 262 -4.50 31.37 -4.67
N ASP A 263 -3.94 32.36 -3.97
CA ASP A 263 -2.70 32.18 -3.19
C ASP A 263 -2.90 31.21 -2.04
N GLU A 264 -4.03 31.26 -1.35
CA GLU A 264 -4.40 30.32 -0.30
C GLU A 264 -4.53 28.90 -0.86
N ARG A 265 -5.22 28.73 -1.98
CA ARG A 265 -5.35 27.39 -2.64
C ARG A 265 -3.98 26.83 -3.03
N ILE A 266 -3.09 27.66 -3.56
CA ILE A 266 -1.71 27.25 -3.90
C ILE A 266 -1.00 26.70 -2.67
N GLN A 267 -1.05 27.43 -1.54
CA GLN A 267 -0.40 27.01 -0.29
C GLN A 267 -1.01 25.71 0.24
N LEU A 268 -2.33 25.59 0.24
CA LEU A 268 -3.02 24.40 0.71
C LEU A 268 -2.72 23.16 -0.14
N PHE A 269 -2.67 23.27 -1.48
CA PHE A 269 -2.27 22.14 -2.34
C PHE A 269 -0.82 21.71 -2.08
N LYS A 270 0.10 22.67 -1.95
CA LYS A 270 1.51 22.36 -1.62
C LYS A 270 1.61 21.66 -0.27
N LEU A 271 0.90 22.15 0.74
CA LEU A 271 0.86 21.55 2.07
C LEU A 271 0.23 20.15 2.04
N ALA A 272 -0.86 19.95 1.28
CA ALA A 272 -1.51 18.64 1.12
C ALA A 272 -0.53 17.61 0.55
N PHE A 273 0.17 17.96 -0.53
CA PHE A 273 1.11 17.02 -1.16
C PHE A 273 2.34 16.75 -0.28
N ALA A 274 2.88 17.76 0.40
CA ALA A 274 4.03 17.59 1.29
C ALA A 274 3.69 16.68 2.49
N THR A 275 2.56 16.94 3.16
CA THR A 275 2.12 16.12 4.31
C THR A 275 1.74 14.70 3.90
N ALA A 276 1.13 14.53 2.73
CA ALA A 276 0.81 13.21 2.18
C ALA A 276 2.06 12.42 1.82
N GLU A 277 3.09 13.05 1.27
CA GLU A 277 4.34 12.39 0.94
C GLU A 277 5.05 11.87 2.19
N THR A 278 5.16 12.71 3.23
CA THR A 278 5.71 12.32 4.53
C THR A 278 4.96 11.13 5.14
N ALA A 279 3.64 11.08 4.96
CA ALA A 279 2.79 9.98 5.44
C ALA A 279 2.79 8.73 4.54
N GLY A 280 3.39 8.77 3.35
CA GLY A 280 3.33 7.70 2.35
C GLY A 280 1.96 7.57 1.65
N LEU A 281 1.21 8.68 1.60
CA LEU A 281 -0.16 8.78 1.08
C LEU A 281 -0.24 9.62 -0.21
N TYR A 282 0.90 9.88 -0.87
CA TYR A 282 0.94 10.79 -2.00
C TYR A 282 -0.06 10.43 -3.11
N TYR A 283 -0.03 9.19 -3.59
CA TYR A 283 -0.91 8.73 -4.67
C TYR A 283 -2.40 8.83 -4.33
N PRO A 284 -2.89 8.26 -3.21
CA PRO A 284 -4.31 8.37 -2.85
C PRO A 284 -4.74 9.81 -2.54
N THR A 285 -3.83 10.66 -2.05
CA THR A 285 -4.14 12.09 -1.83
C THR A 285 -4.28 12.84 -3.14
N VAL A 286 -3.41 12.59 -4.12
CA VAL A 286 -3.55 13.18 -5.46
C VAL A 286 -4.86 12.75 -6.12
N GLU A 287 -5.22 11.46 -6.04
CA GLU A 287 -6.51 10.97 -6.54
C GLU A 287 -7.70 11.62 -5.80
N ALA A 288 -7.59 11.81 -4.48
CA ALA A 288 -8.64 12.45 -3.67
C ALA A 288 -8.85 13.92 -4.08
N LEU A 289 -7.77 14.63 -4.38
CA LEU A 289 -7.76 16.06 -4.76
C LEU A 289 -7.89 16.28 -6.27
N TYR A 290 -7.98 15.21 -7.06
CA TYR A 290 -8.06 15.31 -8.52
C TYR A 290 -9.20 16.22 -9.01
N PRO A 291 -10.44 16.16 -8.46
CA PRO A 291 -11.52 17.03 -8.91
C PRO A 291 -11.18 18.51 -8.77
N GLU A 292 -10.64 18.91 -7.62
CA GLU A 292 -10.30 20.29 -7.29
C GLU A 292 -9.10 20.78 -8.09
N LEU A 293 -8.06 19.94 -8.24
CA LEU A 293 -6.86 20.28 -9.01
C LEU A 293 -7.15 20.33 -10.51
N SER A 294 -7.95 19.41 -11.03
CA SER A 294 -8.27 19.31 -12.46
C SER A 294 -9.21 20.41 -12.95
N ALA A 295 -9.95 21.06 -12.02
CA ALA A 295 -10.79 22.20 -12.32
C ALA A 295 -10.01 23.53 -12.44
N MET A 296 -8.71 23.53 -12.03
CA MET A 296 -7.87 24.72 -12.16
C MET A 296 -7.25 24.75 -13.58
N GLU A 297 -7.47 25.85 -14.28
CA GLU A 297 -6.83 26.07 -15.58
C GLU A 297 -5.46 26.70 -15.41
N PRO A 298 -4.38 26.15 -16.03
CA PRO A 298 -3.04 26.69 -15.91
C PRO A 298 -2.95 28.13 -16.42
N ASN A 299 -2.46 29.03 -15.57
CA ASN A 299 -2.24 30.45 -15.92
C ASN A 299 -1.05 31.02 -15.13
N ALA A 300 -0.62 32.24 -15.45
CA ALA A 300 0.55 32.87 -14.85
C ALA A 300 0.47 33.02 -13.33
N ALA A 301 -0.71 33.24 -12.76
CA ALA A 301 -0.89 33.36 -11.30
C ALA A 301 -0.66 32.03 -10.58
N LEU A 302 -0.90 30.90 -11.26
CA LEU A 302 -0.72 29.55 -10.72
C LEU A 302 0.68 28.98 -10.92
N ARG A 303 1.63 29.78 -11.48
CA ARG A 303 3.02 29.34 -11.67
C ARG A 303 3.68 28.75 -10.41
N PRO A 304 3.46 29.28 -9.17
CA PRO A 304 4.04 28.69 -7.96
C PRO A 304 3.55 27.29 -7.64
N LEU A 305 2.38 26.86 -8.16
CA LEU A 305 1.82 25.53 -8.01
C LEU A 305 2.29 24.59 -9.13
N ALA A 306 2.75 25.12 -10.27
CA ALA A 306 2.99 24.34 -11.48
C ALA A 306 3.89 23.11 -11.29
N PRO A 307 5.03 23.17 -10.55
CA PRO A 307 5.83 21.97 -10.31
C PRO A 307 5.08 20.88 -9.56
N ALA A 308 4.34 21.23 -8.50
CA ALA A 308 3.59 20.29 -7.68
C ALA A 308 2.38 19.70 -8.45
N ALA A 309 1.66 20.52 -9.22
CA ALA A 309 0.57 20.09 -10.07
C ALA A 309 1.04 19.15 -11.20
N THR A 310 2.12 19.51 -11.87
CA THR A 310 2.74 18.65 -12.89
C THR A 310 3.08 17.28 -12.32
N ARG A 311 3.78 17.24 -11.18
CA ARG A 311 4.14 16.01 -10.48
C ARG A 311 2.92 15.18 -10.09
N ALA A 312 1.87 15.84 -9.59
CA ALA A 312 0.62 15.20 -9.19
C ALA A 312 -0.08 14.54 -10.41
N PHE A 313 -0.23 15.25 -11.52
CA PHE A 313 -0.84 14.68 -12.73
C PHE A 313 -0.02 13.53 -13.33
N ILE A 314 1.32 13.61 -13.29
CA ILE A 314 2.19 12.49 -13.68
C ILE A 314 1.91 11.26 -12.81
N ALA A 315 1.79 11.42 -11.50
CA ALA A 315 1.60 10.32 -10.55
C ALA A 315 0.37 9.46 -10.83
N ILE A 316 -0.71 10.09 -11.32
CA ILE A 316 -1.98 9.42 -11.62
C ILE A 316 -2.19 9.14 -13.11
N GLY A 317 -1.17 9.41 -13.94
CA GLY A 317 -1.21 9.10 -15.39
C GLY A 317 -1.94 10.12 -16.25
N GLU A 318 -2.29 11.29 -15.74
CA GLU A 318 -2.94 12.39 -16.45
C GLU A 318 -1.92 13.20 -17.29
N ASN A 319 -1.28 12.51 -18.25
CA ASN A 319 -0.13 13.04 -18.97
C ASN A 319 -0.44 14.31 -19.81
N THR A 320 -1.67 14.50 -20.24
CA THR A 320 -2.08 15.72 -20.99
C THR A 320 -2.08 16.91 -20.05
N LYS A 321 -2.73 16.80 -18.89
CA LYS A 321 -2.73 17.85 -17.87
C LYS A 321 -1.32 18.12 -17.33
N ALA A 322 -0.53 17.07 -17.14
CA ALA A 322 0.87 17.23 -16.73
C ALA A 322 1.66 18.13 -17.71
N ARG A 323 1.49 17.94 -19.02
CA ARG A 323 2.14 18.79 -20.05
C ARG A 323 1.65 20.23 -20.03
N GLU A 324 0.34 20.44 -19.85
CA GLU A 324 -0.25 21.78 -19.75
C GLU A 324 0.34 22.58 -18.59
N TRP A 325 0.44 21.94 -17.41
CA TRP A 325 1.01 22.54 -16.22
C TRP A 325 2.54 22.70 -16.31
N PHE A 326 3.23 21.74 -16.95
CA PHE A 326 4.68 21.83 -17.18
C PHE A 326 5.08 23.02 -18.02
N ALA A 327 4.23 23.47 -18.95
CA ALA A 327 4.48 24.68 -19.74
C ALA A 327 4.62 25.95 -18.87
N LEU A 328 4.08 25.97 -17.65
CA LEU A 328 4.27 27.07 -16.71
C LEU A 328 5.59 26.98 -15.92
N VAL A 329 6.22 25.80 -15.85
CA VAL A 329 7.50 25.60 -15.18
C VAL A 329 8.65 26.27 -15.93
N ALA A 330 8.62 26.18 -17.28
CA ALA A 330 9.62 26.77 -18.15
C ALA A 330 8.97 27.55 -19.31
N PRO A 331 8.37 28.71 -19.04
CA PRO A 331 7.69 29.49 -20.07
C PRO A 331 8.66 30.01 -21.12
N GLY A 332 8.29 29.91 -22.38
CA GLY A 332 9.05 30.48 -23.49
C GLY A 332 10.39 29.79 -23.79
N GLY A 333 10.57 28.52 -23.39
CA GLY A 333 11.80 27.77 -23.66
C GLY A 333 13.01 28.20 -22.79
N GLN A 334 12.75 28.82 -21.64
CA GLN A 334 13.81 29.12 -20.67
C GLN A 334 14.49 27.83 -20.22
N MET A 335 15.79 27.94 -19.93
CA MET A 335 16.57 26.82 -19.39
C MET A 335 15.92 26.28 -18.13
N LEU A 336 15.64 25.00 -18.09
CA LEU A 336 14.99 24.33 -16.96
C LEU A 336 15.92 24.39 -15.73
N GLY A 337 15.41 24.93 -14.63
CA GLY A 337 16.02 24.72 -13.32
C GLY A 337 15.94 23.25 -12.90
N ARG A 338 16.47 22.91 -11.72
CA ARG A 338 16.50 21.55 -11.21
C ARG A 338 15.12 20.86 -11.23
N ASP A 339 14.10 21.53 -10.69
CA ASP A 339 12.73 20.96 -10.64
C ASP A 339 12.19 20.67 -12.04
N GLY A 340 12.42 21.58 -12.99
CA GLY A 340 11.99 21.36 -14.37
C GLY A 340 12.68 20.17 -15.02
N ARG A 341 13.96 19.94 -14.73
CA ARG A 341 14.73 18.79 -15.21
C ARG A 341 14.20 17.47 -14.62
N GLU A 342 13.99 17.44 -13.30
CA GLU A 342 13.42 16.26 -12.63
C GLU A 342 12.00 15.94 -13.14
N LEU A 343 11.16 16.97 -13.34
CA LEU A 343 9.82 16.78 -13.92
C LEU A 343 9.87 16.31 -15.36
N SER A 344 10.79 16.81 -16.17
CA SER A 344 11.00 16.33 -17.53
C SER A 344 11.37 14.84 -17.56
N GLY A 345 12.25 14.38 -16.66
CA GLY A 345 12.60 12.97 -16.48
C GLY A 345 11.39 12.12 -16.07
N LEU A 346 10.59 12.58 -15.12
CA LEU A 346 9.36 11.91 -14.73
C LEU A 346 8.37 11.79 -15.89
N MET A 347 8.18 12.84 -16.70
CA MET A 347 7.30 12.81 -17.87
C MET A 347 7.78 11.83 -18.94
N ARG A 348 9.10 11.68 -19.15
CA ARG A 348 9.67 10.68 -20.05
C ARG A 348 9.34 9.26 -19.61
N VAL A 349 9.54 8.98 -18.32
CA VAL A 349 9.21 7.66 -17.74
C VAL A 349 7.70 7.40 -17.82
N ALA A 350 6.85 8.38 -17.52
CA ALA A 350 5.41 8.21 -17.45
C ALA A 350 4.75 8.01 -18.84
N GLY A 351 5.13 8.81 -19.81
CA GLY A 351 4.39 8.91 -21.08
C GLY A 351 5.22 8.65 -22.33
N GLY A 352 6.51 8.47 -22.18
CA GLY A 352 7.41 8.41 -23.33
C GLY A 352 7.28 7.11 -24.11
N SER A 353 6.92 7.24 -25.41
CA SER A 353 7.37 6.28 -26.40
C SER A 353 8.89 6.46 -26.55
N ALA A 354 9.65 5.37 -26.58
CA ALA A 354 11.08 5.42 -26.95
C ALA A 354 11.28 5.93 -28.40
N THR A 355 10.20 6.02 -29.17
CA THR A 355 10.16 6.55 -30.53
C THR A 355 9.83 8.04 -30.48
N GLY A 356 10.81 8.88 -30.81
CA GLY A 356 10.64 10.34 -30.95
C GLY A 356 11.46 11.20 -30.00
N PHE A 357 12.23 10.61 -29.08
CA PHE A 357 13.26 11.32 -28.33
C PHE A 357 14.60 11.27 -29.07
N ASP A 358 15.26 12.43 -29.19
CA ASP A 358 16.67 12.43 -29.57
C ASP A 358 17.48 11.85 -28.39
N GLY A 359 17.91 10.60 -28.56
CA GLY A 359 18.71 9.90 -27.53
C GLY A 359 20.03 10.61 -27.20
N LYS A 360 20.54 11.45 -28.10
CA LYS A 360 21.77 12.23 -27.85
C LYS A 360 21.50 13.39 -26.92
N GLU A 361 20.44 14.16 -27.14
CA GLU A 361 20.07 15.28 -26.29
C GLU A 361 19.76 14.79 -24.86
N LEU A 362 18.95 13.75 -24.73
CA LEU A 362 18.62 13.11 -23.46
C LEU A 362 19.89 12.64 -22.72
N SER A 363 20.79 11.97 -23.43
CA SER A 363 22.04 11.48 -22.86
C SER A 363 22.95 12.62 -22.39
N ALA A 364 23.02 13.70 -23.17
CA ALA A 364 23.80 14.90 -22.79
C ALA A 364 23.27 15.56 -21.51
N GLU A 365 21.94 15.66 -21.36
CA GLU A 365 21.33 16.16 -20.14
C GLU A 365 21.67 15.28 -18.91
N ILE A 366 21.51 13.97 -19.03
CA ILE A 366 21.82 13.01 -17.94
C ILE A 366 23.31 13.09 -17.57
N ILE A 367 24.22 13.15 -18.56
CA ILE A 367 25.65 13.28 -18.33
C ILE A 367 25.98 14.58 -17.57
N ALA A 368 25.35 15.69 -17.94
CA ALA A 368 25.56 16.97 -17.26
C ALA A 368 25.17 16.87 -15.77
N ASP A 369 24.05 16.21 -15.45
CA ASP A 369 23.59 16.01 -14.07
C ASP A 369 24.49 15.05 -13.30
N LEU A 370 24.96 13.97 -13.93
CA LEU A 370 25.93 13.04 -13.31
C LEU A 370 27.25 13.75 -12.98
N LYS A 371 27.65 14.73 -13.77
CA LYS A 371 28.86 15.54 -13.55
C LYS A 371 28.66 16.77 -12.67
N SER A 372 27.45 17.04 -12.20
CA SER A 372 27.12 18.26 -11.43
C SER A 372 27.85 18.42 -10.10
N GLY A 373 28.41 17.36 -9.53
CA GLY A 373 29.01 17.35 -8.18
C GLY A 373 27.96 17.37 -7.03
N VAL A 374 26.66 17.51 -7.33
CA VAL A 374 25.58 17.53 -6.34
C VAL A 374 25.02 16.12 -6.18
N LYS A 375 25.27 15.48 -5.04
CA LYS A 375 24.91 14.06 -4.78
C LYS A 375 23.44 13.74 -5.08
N SER A 376 22.51 14.61 -4.70
CA SER A 376 21.08 14.36 -4.95
C SER A 376 20.72 14.42 -6.44
N THR A 377 21.33 15.34 -7.21
CA THR A 377 21.17 15.43 -8.66
C THR A 377 21.80 14.23 -9.35
N GLN A 378 23.00 13.82 -8.93
CA GLN A 378 23.67 12.61 -9.43
C GLN A 378 22.85 11.35 -9.16
N PHE A 379 22.28 11.23 -7.95
CA PHE A 379 21.45 10.08 -7.58
C PHE A 379 20.18 10.00 -8.42
N TYR A 380 19.51 11.15 -8.65
CA TYR A 380 18.34 11.21 -9.51
C TYR A 380 18.69 10.83 -10.95
N ALA A 381 19.71 11.46 -11.54
CA ALA A 381 20.14 11.22 -12.92
C ALA A 381 20.57 9.76 -13.16
N ALA A 382 21.30 9.18 -12.20
CA ALA A 382 21.67 7.77 -12.25
C ALA A 382 20.45 6.84 -12.20
N SER A 383 19.46 7.18 -11.37
CA SER A 383 18.22 6.43 -11.28
C SER A 383 17.41 6.56 -12.57
N GLU A 384 17.30 7.77 -13.12
CA GLU A 384 16.65 8.03 -14.41
C GLU A 384 17.27 7.20 -15.53
N ALA A 385 18.61 7.26 -15.67
CA ALA A 385 19.34 6.51 -16.70
C ALA A 385 19.05 5.00 -16.63
N MET A 386 19.18 4.41 -15.45
CA MET A 386 18.95 2.96 -15.24
C MET A 386 17.49 2.56 -15.52
N LEU A 387 16.52 3.38 -15.14
CA LEU A 387 15.10 3.11 -15.36
C LEU A 387 14.70 3.30 -16.83
N LEU A 388 15.24 4.31 -17.52
CA LEU A 388 14.99 4.50 -18.95
C LEU A 388 15.58 3.36 -19.78
N ASP A 389 16.80 2.89 -19.46
CA ASP A 389 17.41 1.73 -20.10
C ASP A 389 16.55 0.47 -19.87
N ALA A 390 16.11 0.24 -18.63
CA ALA A 390 15.20 -0.88 -18.31
C ALA A 390 13.87 -0.82 -19.08
N LEU A 391 13.38 0.39 -19.38
CA LEU A 391 12.21 0.62 -20.24
C LEU A 391 12.54 0.55 -21.74
N GLY A 392 13.81 0.32 -22.11
CA GLY A 392 14.27 0.12 -23.49
C GLY A 392 14.64 1.38 -24.26
N PHE A 393 14.83 2.50 -23.58
CA PHE A 393 15.42 3.69 -24.20
C PHE A 393 16.89 3.44 -24.49
N LYS A 394 17.33 3.84 -25.68
CA LYS A 394 18.75 3.74 -26.07
C LYS A 394 19.49 5.00 -25.60
N LEU A 395 20.33 4.85 -24.61
CA LEU A 395 21.21 5.89 -24.09
C LEU A 395 22.60 5.78 -24.73
N ASP A 396 23.28 6.94 -24.85
CA ASP A 396 24.67 6.97 -25.29
C ASP A 396 25.59 6.24 -24.30
N PRO A 397 26.57 5.42 -24.78
CA PRO A 397 27.53 4.76 -23.90
C PRO A 397 28.25 5.67 -22.91
N ALA A 398 28.49 6.95 -23.26
CA ALA A 398 29.10 7.92 -22.37
C ALA A 398 28.30 8.20 -21.08
N VAL A 399 26.99 7.87 -21.05
CA VAL A 399 26.15 7.94 -19.81
C VAL A 399 26.69 6.96 -18.77
N TRP A 400 27.06 5.76 -19.21
CA TRP A 400 27.57 4.71 -18.31
C TRP A 400 28.97 5.02 -17.79
N GLU A 401 29.80 5.66 -18.59
CA GLU A 401 31.10 6.16 -18.15
C GLU A 401 30.95 7.26 -17.08
N ALA A 402 30.07 8.24 -17.32
CA ALA A 402 29.76 9.28 -16.32
C ALA A 402 29.16 8.69 -15.05
N LEU A 403 28.37 7.61 -15.15
CA LEU A 403 27.80 6.91 -14.00
C LEU A 403 28.87 6.25 -13.13
N LEU A 404 29.94 5.72 -13.70
CA LEU A 404 31.06 5.14 -12.96
C LEU A 404 31.74 6.19 -12.06
N ASP A 405 31.85 7.43 -12.52
CA ASP A 405 32.40 8.54 -11.74
C ASP A 405 31.45 8.98 -10.61
N ALA A 406 30.14 8.91 -10.87
CA ALA A 406 29.09 9.28 -9.91
C ALA A 406 28.68 8.17 -8.93
N ARG A 407 29.31 6.98 -8.98
CA ARG A 407 28.93 5.80 -8.17
C ARG A 407 28.82 6.05 -6.68
N GLY A 408 29.59 6.98 -6.13
CA GLY A 408 29.56 7.35 -4.72
C GLY A 408 28.28 8.09 -4.27
N ALA A 409 27.43 8.51 -5.22
CA ALA A 409 26.13 9.10 -4.92
C ALA A 409 25.00 8.06 -4.81
N LEU A 410 25.24 6.81 -5.25
CA LEU A 410 24.21 5.76 -5.26
C LEU A 410 23.99 5.19 -3.86
N THR A 411 22.75 5.19 -3.42
CA THR A 411 22.32 4.68 -2.11
C THR A 411 21.12 3.74 -2.26
N GLY A 412 20.75 3.08 -1.17
CA GLY A 412 19.61 2.17 -1.12
C GLY A 412 20.02 0.74 -0.79
N LYS A 413 19.05 -0.06 -0.34
CA LYS A 413 19.27 -1.45 -0.01
C LYS A 413 19.59 -2.25 -1.29
N VAL A 414 20.68 -2.99 -1.28
CA VAL A 414 21.04 -3.91 -2.37
C VAL A 414 20.49 -5.29 -2.02
N PRO A 415 19.56 -5.85 -2.81
CA PRO A 415 19.10 -7.22 -2.63
C PRO A 415 20.25 -8.21 -2.93
N PRO A 416 20.16 -9.47 -2.42
CA PRO A 416 21.12 -10.50 -2.76
C PRO A 416 21.24 -10.69 -4.28
N GLU A 417 22.44 -10.80 -4.81
CA GLU A 417 22.69 -10.97 -6.25
C GLU A 417 21.97 -12.21 -6.81
N ALA A 418 21.89 -13.30 -6.02
CA ALA A 418 21.15 -14.49 -6.41
C ALA A 418 19.66 -14.22 -6.66
N LEU A 419 19.05 -13.29 -5.90
CA LEU A 419 17.66 -12.90 -6.09
C LEU A 419 17.49 -12.09 -7.38
N LEU A 420 18.40 -11.15 -7.66
CA LEU A 420 18.39 -10.37 -8.90
C LEU A 420 18.59 -11.27 -10.14
N ASN A 421 19.49 -12.25 -10.05
CA ASN A 421 19.73 -13.20 -11.13
C ASN A 421 18.53 -14.12 -11.36
N ARG A 422 17.85 -14.58 -10.31
CA ARG A 422 16.58 -15.33 -10.44
C ARG A 422 15.49 -14.49 -11.10
N LEU A 423 15.34 -13.23 -10.70
CA LEU A 423 14.38 -12.32 -11.29
C LEU A 423 14.65 -12.11 -12.78
N HIS A 424 15.93 -11.89 -13.16
CA HIS A 424 16.31 -11.78 -14.56
C HIS A 424 15.98 -13.06 -15.34
N ALA A 425 16.36 -14.23 -14.80
CA ALA A 425 16.10 -15.52 -15.43
C ALA A 425 14.60 -15.84 -15.55
N ALA A 426 13.78 -15.45 -14.59
CA ALA A 426 12.32 -15.59 -14.66
C ALA A 426 11.73 -14.73 -15.80
N GLY A 427 12.16 -13.48 -15.91
CA GLY A 427 11.79 -12.59 -17.02
C GLY A 427 12.20 -13.14 -18.39
N ALA A 428 13.42 -13.67 -18.51
CA ALA A 428 13.93 -14.23 -19.76
C ALA A 428 13.19 -15.52 -20.22
N ARG A 429 12.52 -16.23 -19.29
CA ARG A 429 11.73 -17.44 -19.59
C ARG A 429 10.24 -17.19 -19.73
N ASP A 430 9.82 -15.95 -19.75
CA ASP A 430 8.41 -15.53 -19.77
C ASP A 430 7.58 -16.10 -18.59
N ALA A 431 8.22 -16.28 -17.43
CA ALA A 431 7.58 -16.82 -16.23
C ALA A 431 6.88 -15.70 -15.44
N VAL A 432 5.73 -15.22 -15.94
CA VAL A 432 5.01 -14.04 -15.43
C VAL A 432 4.81 -14.08 -13.92
N GLY A 433 4.26 -15.18 -13.38
CA GLY A 433 3.96 -15.30 -11.95
C GLY A 433 5.21 -15.26 -11.07
N GLU A 434 6.29 -15.99 -11.46
CA GLU A 434 7.55 -15.98 -10.75
C GLU A 434 8.21 -14.60 -10.82
N THR A 435 8.16 -13.93 -11.97
CA THR A 435 8.70 -12.58 -12.15
C THR A 435 8.00 -11.59 -11.21
N VAL A 436 6.68 -11.62 -11.09
CA VAL A 436 5.94 -10.75 -10.16
C VAL A 436 6.32 -11.01 -8.71
N LEU A 437 6.40 -12.28 -8.28
CA LEU A 437 6.79 -12.64 -6.91
C LEU A 437 8.22 -12.20 -6.58
N LEU A 438 9.16 -12.41 -7.50
CA LEU A 438 10.55 -12.01 -7.31
C LEU A 438 10.71 -10.49 -7.34
N ALA A 439 9.95 -9.77 -8.17
CA ALA A 439 9.93 -8.31 -8.19
C ALA A 439 9.40 -7.73 -6.86
N LEU A 440 8.36 -8.36 -6.26
CA LEU A 440 7.87 -8.03 -4.92
C LEU A 440 8.95 -8.22 -3.84
N ASP A 441 9.70 -9.31 -3.92
CA ASP A 441 10.77 -9.61 -2.96
C ASP A 441 11.95 -8.64 -3.11
N VAL A 442 12.34 -8.33 -4.35
CA VAL A 442 13.40 -7.35 -4.66
C VAL A 442 13.05 -5.95 -4.18
N THR A 443 11.82 -5.48 -4.40
CA THR A 443 11.38 -4.14 -3.98
C THR A 443 11.09 -4.04 -2.49
N GLY A 444 10.72 -5.16 -1.86
CA GLY A 444 10.44 -5.25 -0.42
C GLY A 444 9.24 -4.43 0.05
N GLN A 445 8.99 -4.43 1.37
CA GLN A 445 7.83 -3.73 1.95
C GLN A 445 7.88 -2.20 1.80
N ALA A 446 9.09 -1.63 1.83
CA ALA A 446 9.27 -0.19 1.72
C ALA A 446 9.12 0.36 0.29
N GLY A 447 8.98 -0.52 -0.70
CA GLY A 447 8.73 -0.18 -2.10
C GLY A 447 9.97 0.17 -2.91
N PRO A 448 9.80 0.46 -4.22
CA PRO A 448 10.90 0.59 -5.19
C PRO A 448 11.80 1.80 -4.95
N GLY A 449 11.35 2.80 -4.22
CA GLY A 449 12.15 3.99 -3.86
C GLY A 449 13.23 3.72 -2.81
N SER A 450 13.06 2.67 -1.99
CA SER A 450 13.96 2.34 -0.87
C SER A 450 15.14 1.44 -1.26
N VAL A 451 15.07 0.78 -2.40
CA VAL A 451 16.12 -0.10 -2.88
C VAL A 451 17.09 0.64 -3.81
N HIS A 452 18.28 0.07 -3.97
CA HIS A 452 19.28 0.61 -4.88
C HIS A 452 18.73 0.74 -6.31
N PRO A 453 19.05 1.81 -7.08
CA PRO A 453 18.52 2.04 -8.43
C PRO A 453 18.62 0.85 -9.38
N ARG A 454 19.72 0.10 -9.33
CA ARG A 454 19.90 -1.15 -10.10
C ARG A 454 18.81 -2.17 -9.81
N ALA A 455 18.40 -2.33 -8.55
CA ALA A 455 17.38 -3.31 -8.17
C ALA A 455 16.00 -2.91 -8.71
N SER A 456 15.64 -1.63 -8.62
CA SER A 456 14.41 -1.10 -9.22
C SER A 456 14.42 -1.28 -10.74
N ALA A 457 15.54 -0.97 -11.40
CA ALA A 457 15.71 -1.12 -12.84
C ALA A 457 15.60 -2.61 -13.26
N GLN A 458 16.19 -3.54 -12.50
CA GLN A 458 16.05 -4.97 -12.78
C GLN A 458 14.59 -5.44 -12.66
N ALA A 459 13.85 -4.97 -11.65
CA ALA A 459 12.43 -5.28 -11.50
C ALA A 459 11.63 -4.75 -12.70
N VAL A 460 11.87 -3.50 -13.12
CA VAL A 460 11.24 -2.88 -14.29
C VAL A 460 11.56 -3.68 -15.57
N ALA A 461 12.82 -3.99 -15.82
CA ALA A 461 13.23 -4.73 -17.01
C ALA A 461 12.59 -6.13 -17.06
N SER A 462 12.54 -6.83 -15.93
CA SER A 462 11.97 -8.18 -15.87
C SER A 462 10.45 -8.17 -16.04
N LEU A 463 9.72 -7.19 -15.45
CA LEU A 463 8.27 -7.03 -15.67
C LEU A 463 7.98 -6.71 -17.14
N ARG A 464 8.77 -5.85 -17.76
CA ARG A 464 8.65 -5.52 -19.18
C ARG A 464 8.89 -6.76 -20.06
N ALA A 465 9.90 -7.56 -19.75
CA ALA A 465 10.24 -8.77 -20.50
C ALA A 465 9.10 -9.79 -20.58
N VAL A 466 8.24 -9.86 -19.52
CA VAL A 466 7.06 -10.74 -19.50
C VAL A 466 5.77 -10.03 -19.97
N GLY A 467 5.89 -8.93 -20.72
CA GLY A 467 4.75 -8.23 -21.32
C GLY A 467 3.97 -7.30 -20.38
N LEU A 468 4.41 -7.09 -19.14
CA LEU A 468 3.80 -6.16 -18.18
C LEU A 468 4.35 -4.74 -18.34
N GLU A 469 4.28 -4.21 -19.56
CA GLU A 469 4.87 -2.90 -19.93
C GLU A 469 4.27 -1.73 -19.14
N SER A 470 2.94 -1.73 -18.96
CA SER A 470 2.23 -0.70 -18.19
C SER A 470 2.67 -0.68 -16.73
N GLU A 471 2.76 -1.85 -16.11
CA GLU A 471 3.17 -2.03 -14.72
C GLU A 471 4.66 -1.73 -14.52
N ALA A 472 5.50 -2.14 -15.47
CA ALA A 472 6.92 -1.81 -15.47
C ALA A 472 7.14 -0.29 -15.49
N ARG A 473 6.40 0.44 -16.33
CA ARG A 473 6.45 1.89 -16.44
C ARG A 473 5.96 2.58 -15.16
N ARG A 474 4.86 2.10 -14.57
CA ARG A 474 4.36 2.61 -13.30
C ARG A 474 5.34 2.37 -12.15
N LEU A 475 5.98 1.19 -12.11
CA LEU A 475 7.00 0.88 -11.11
C LEU A 475 8.24 1.78 -11.25
N ALA A 476 8.68 2.03 -12.50
CA ALA A 476 9.76 2.96 -12.78
C ALA A 476 9.42 4.38 -12.32
N LEU A 477 8.18 4.81 -12.57
CA LEU A 477 7.68 6.11 -12.11
C LEU A 477 7.66 6.21 -10.58
N GLU A 478 7.12 5.22 -9.88
CA GLU A 478 7.15 5.16 -8.40
C GLU A 478 8.58 5.25 -7.87
N ALA A 479 9.50 4.50 -8.46
CA ALA A 479 10.91 4.51 -8.08
C ALA A 479 11.57 5.88 -8.29
N LEU A 480 11.31 6.53 -9.41
CA LEU A 480 11.91 7.82 -9.75
C LEU A 480 11.29 8.97 -8.95
N MET A 481 9.97 8.96 -8.76
CA MET A 481 9.27 9.94 -7.93
C MET A 481 9.74 9.95 -6.48
N ALA A 482 10.02 8.78 -5.92
CA ALA A 482 10.56 8.69 -4.56
C ALA A 482 11.95 9.36 -4.42
N ARG A 483 12.67 9.56 -5.52
CA ARG A 483 14.01 10.17 -5.58
C ARG A 483 14.00 11.62 -6.06
N SER A 484 12.89 12.07 -6.65
CA SER A 484 12.70 13.43 -7.13
C SER A 484 12.39 14.38 -5.97
N SER A 485 12.97 15.57 -5.99
CA SER A 485 12.60 16.67 -5.10
C SER A 485 11.62 17.66 -5.75
N ALA A 486 11.40 17.54 -7.06
CA ALA A 486 10.55 18.46 -7.81
C ALA A 486 9.11 18.51 -7.24
N GLY A 487 8.64 19.71 -6.99
CA GLY A 487 7.27 19.93 -6.50
C GLY A 487 7.02 19.55 -5.04
N ARG A 488 8.07 19.34 -4.24
CA ARG A 488 7.97 19.07 -2.79
C ARG A 488 7.96 20.35 -1.94
N GLY A 489 8.25 21.50 -2.54
CA GLY A 489 8.39 22.79 -1.86
C GLY A 489 7.13 23.67 -1.84
#